data_0a79732cb7e62af66fb5daeab4fbc5f5
#
_entry.id   0a79732cb7e62af66fb5daeab4fbc5f5
#
_cell.length_a   1.000
_cell.length_b   1.000
_cell.length_c   1.000
_cell.angle_alpha   90.00
_cell.angle_beta   90.00
_cell.angle_gamma   90.00
#
_symmetry.space_group_name_H-M   'P 1'
#
loop_
_entity.id
_entity.type
_entity.pdbx_description
1 polymer ?
#
loop_
_entity_poly.entity_id
_entity_poly.type
_entity_poly.pdbx_seq_one_letter_code
_entity_poly.pdbx_strand_id
1 'polypeptide(L)'
;MSLSNFVKRVRNIMRNDAGINGDAQRIEQMAWMLFLKVYDEKENDWELDDDDYKSIIPEECRWRNWAHDDGSGKALTGDELLSFVNNTLFVELKNIEVTPTTPIRQAIVKTTFEDANQYMKDGVQLRQVLNVIDGLNLGDYEESHAFGEIYETILKEMQSAGSSGEFYTPRALTEFMAEIVNPQIGEKMADFACGTGGFITSWLGELDKKVKTAEDRKEYNQSVFGIEKKQFPYMLCVTNLLLHGIDTPLVYHDNSLTKDVLNYTDGDKFDVVLMNPPYGGNEKSDVKSHFPSDMRSSETADLFMVLIMYRLKKNGR
;
A
#
# COMPACT_ATOMS: atom_id res chain seq x y z
N MET A 1 11.66 -5.26 20.22
CA MET A 1 10.66 -4.41 20.97
C MET A 1 9.29 -5.03 20.75
N SER A 2 8.39 -5.17 21.77
CA SER A 2 7.05 -5.71 21.45
C SER A 2 6.27 -4.72 20.58
N LEU A 3 5.51 -5.24 19.64
CA LEU A 3 4.69 -4.52 18.66
C LEU A 3 3.80 -3.44 19.26
N SER A 4 3.05 -3.80 20.31
CA SER A 4 2.17 -2.88 21.03
C SER A 4 2.95 -1.68 21.63
N ASN A 5 4.22 -1.87 21.98
CA ASN A 5 5.06 -0.82 22.51
C ASN A 5 5.58 0.14 21.41
N PHE A 6 5.84 -0.37 20.20
CA PHE A 6 6.25 0.46 19.05
C PHE A 6 5.18 1.48 18.70
N VAL A 7 3.96 1.02 18.38
CA VAL A 7 2.84 1.91 17.99
C VAL A 7 2.53 2.92 19.10
N LYS A 8 2.47 2.45 20.36
CA LYS A 8 2.24 3.35 21.52
C LYS A 8 3.34 4.40 21.65
N ARG A 9 4.61 4.02 21.47
CA ARG A 9 5.75 4.95 21.58
C ARG A 9 5.67 6.04 20.50
N VAL A 10 5.50 5.66 19.24
CA VAL A 10 5.37 6.60 18.12
C VAL A 10 4.18 7.53 18.34
N ARG A 11 3.00 7.01 18.70
CA ARG A 11 1.81 7.83 18.98
C ARG A 11 2.01 8.79 20.15
N ASN A 12 2.69 8.37 21.20
CA ASN A 12 2.95 9.24 22.35
C ASN A 12 3.89 10.40 21.99
N ILE A 13 4.89 10.18 21.14
CA ILE A 13 5.74 11.26 20.62
C ILE A 13 4.87 12.22 19.80
N MET A 14 4.12 11.71 18.83
CA MET A 14 3.30 12.54 17.93
C MET A 14 2.15 13.29 18.63
N ARG A 15 1.67 12.84 19.81
CA ARG A 15 0.63 13.54 20.57
C ARG A 15 1.05 14.91 21.05
N ASN A 16 2.35 15.13 21.23
CA ASN A 16 2.91 16.38 21.71
C ASN A 16 3.22 17.38 20.57
N ASP A 17 3.10 16.93 19.32
CA ASP A 17 3.35 17.79 18.15
C ASP A 17 2.11 18.63 17.81
N ALA A 18 2.30 19.95 17.71
CA ALA A 18 1.23 20.91 17.44
C ALA A 18 0.65 20.81 16.01
N GLY A 19 1.30 20.11 15.09
CA GLY A 19 0.87 19.94 13.71
C GLY A 19 -0.09 18.77 13.52
N ILE A 20 -0.19 17.85 14.50
CA ILE A 20 -0.97 16.62 14.38
C ILE A 20 -2.28 16.71 15.16
N ASN A 21 -3.39 16.66 14.43
CA ASN A 21 -4.75 16.72 14.98
C ASN A 21 -5.46 15.37 14.88
N GLY A 22 -5.32 14.55 15.92
CA GLY A 22 -6.04 13.28 16.02
C GLY A 22 -5.30 12.06 15.48
N ASP A 23 -5.93 10.88 15.63
CA ASP A 23 -5.31 9.60 15.33
C ASP A 23 -5.15 9.36 13.82
N ALA A 24 -6.06 9.87 12.98
CA ALA A 24 -5.95 9.73 11.53
C ALA A 24 -4.65 10.35 11.00
N GLN A 25 -4.34 11.60 11.38
CA GLN A 25 -3.10 12.25 10.95
C GLN A 25 -1.85 11.58 11.52
N ARG A 26 -1.90 11.00 12.73
CA ARG A 26 -0.77 10.22 13.27
C ARG A 26 -0.48 8.99 12.42
N ILE A 27 -1.51 8.33 11.96
CA ILE A 27 -1.39 7.12 11.15
C ILE A 27 -0.89 7.48 9.74
N GLU A 28 -1.44 8.52 9.12
CA GLU A 28 -0.96 9.03 7.83
C GLU A 28 0.51 9.46 7.91
N GLN A 29 0.88 10.18 8.98
CA GLN A 29 2.25 10.60 9.24
C GLN A 29 3.21 9.40 9.37
N MET A 30 2.80 8.35 10.04
CA MET A 30 3.59 7.14 10.21
C MET A 30 3.69 6.33 8.91
N ALA A 31 2.64 6.31 8.10
CA ALA A 31 2.57 5.46 6.92
C ALA A 31 3.63 5.79 5.86
N TRP A 32 3.84 7.08 5.54
CA TRP A 32 4.86 7.44 4.56
C TRP A 32 6.29 7.15 5.05
N MET A 33 6.54 7.28 6.36
CA MET A 33 7.85 6.92 6.93
C MET A 33 8.09 5.42 6.84
N LEU A 34 7.08 4.63 7.18
CA LEU A 34 7.14 3.17 7.07
C LEU A 34 7.31 2.72 5.61
N PHE A 35 6.59 3.35 4.68
CA PHE A 35 6.77 3.07 3.26
C PHE A 35 8.21 3.29 2.83
N LEU A 36 8.81 4.45 3.15
CA LEU A 36 10.20 4.74 2.77
C LEU A 36 11.19 3.77 3.42
N LYS A 37 10.99 3.41 4.70
CA LYS A 37 11.85 2.43 5.37
C LYS A 37 11.75 1.06 4.71
N VAL A 38 10.54 0.57 4.42
CA VAL A 38 10.31 -0.71 3.74
C VAL A 38 10.90 -0.69 2.33
N TYR A 39 10.69 0.40 1.61
CA TYR A 39 11.18 0.54 0.24
C TYR A 39 12.71 0.56 0.19
N ASP A 40 13.37 1.26 1.10
CA ASP A 40 14.83 1.32 1.19
C ASP A 40 15.45 -0.05 1.52
N GLU A 41 14.80 -0.85 2.38
CA GLU A 41 15.24 -2.23 2.63
C GLU A 41 15.08 -3.12 1.39
N LYS A 42 13.98 -2.96 0.65
CA LYS A 42 13.79 -3.65 -0.62
C LYS A 42 14.80 -3.20 -1.70
N GLU A 43 15.17 -1.94 -1.72
CA GLU A 43 16.24 -1.47 -2.61
C GLU A 43 17.59 -2.13 -2.31
N ASN A 44 17.90 -2.42 -1.04
CA ASN A 44 19.09 -3.20 -0.70
C ASN A 44 19.07 -4.58 -1.36
N ASP A 45 17.94 -5.28 -1.30
CA ASP A 45 17.78 -6.59 -1.95
C ASP A 45 17.94 -6.47 -3.46
N TRP A 46 17.30 -5.49 -4.09
CA TRP A 46 17.37 -5.29 -5.56
C TRP A 46 18.75 -4.85 -6.04
N GLU A 47 19.48 -4.08 -5.23
CA GLU A 47 20.88 -3.71 -5.51
C GLU A 47 21.84 -4.91 -5.43
N LEU A 48 21.53 -5.90 -4.59
CA LEU A 48 22.29 -7.14 -4.49
C LEU A 48 21.99 -8.11 -5.65
N ASP A 49 20.74 -8.10 -6.14
CA ASP A 49 20.29 -9.01 -7.20
C ASP A 49 20.61 -8.49 -8.62
N ASP A 50 20.80 -7.19 -8.79
CA ASP A 50 20.95 -6.52 -10.09
C ASP A 50 21.99 -5.39 -10.00
N ASP A 51 23.23 -5.67 -10.48
CA ASP A 51 24.34 -4.70 -10.49
C ASP A 51 24.04 -3.42 -11.31
N ASP A 52 23.07 -3.47 -12.22
CA ASP A 52 22.62 -2.33 -13.03
C ASP A 52 21.44 -1.57 -12.42
N TYR A 53 20.94 -2.01 -11.26
CA TYR A 53 19.83 -1.34 -10.59
C TYR A 53 20.18 0.11 -10.25
N LYS A 54 19.23 1.01 -10.53
CA LYS A 54 19.33 2.42 -10.15
C LYS A 54 18.05 2.82 -9.44
N SER A 55 18.21 3.35 -8.24
CA SER A 55 17.08 3.92 -7.50
C SER A 55 16.41 5.05 -8.29
N ILE A 56 15.08 5.11 -8.24
CA ILE A 56 14.32 6.26 -8.72
C ILE A 56 14.30 7.39 -7.68
N ILE A 57 14.59 7.05 -6.40
CA ILE A 57 14.68 8.02 -5.32
C ILE A 57 16.03 8.72 -5.40
N PRO A 58 16.10 10.07 -5.44
CA PRO A 58 17.36 10.80 -5.35
C PRO A 58 18.19 10.36 -4.14
N GLU A 59 19.50 10.31 -4.32
CA GLU A 59 20.43 9.74 -3.32
C GLU A 59 20.26 10.34 -1.92
N GLU A 60 20.11 11.66 -1.83
CA GLU A 60 19.90 12.35 -0.57
C GLU A 60 18.53 12.08 0.07
N CYS A 61 17.55 11.60 -0.72
CA CYS A 61 16.18 11.27 -0.27
C CYS A 61 16.01 9.81 0.12
N ARG A 62 16.99 8.94 -0.12
CA ARG A 62 16.94 7.54 0.31
C ARG A 62 16.97 7.46 1.83
N TRP A 63 16.11 6.62 2.42
CA TRP A 63 15.94 6.51 3.88
C TRP A 63 17.27 6.39 4.61
N ARG A 64 18.18 5.53 4.15
CA ARG A 64 19.49 5.26 4.74
C ARG A 64 20.40 6.48 4.86
N ASN A 65 20.19 7.50 4.03
CA ASN A 65 21.07 8.66 3.94
C ASN A 65 20.65 9.84 4.82
N TRP A 66 19.37 9.94 5.22
CA TRP A 66 18.88 11.08 6.02
C TRP A 66 18.15 10.67 7.30
N ALA A 67 17.49 9.50 7.30
CA ALA A 67 16.67 9.06 8.42
C ALA A 67 17.47 8.31 9.47
N HIS A 68 18.56 7.63 9.08
CA HIS A 68 19.44 6.88 9.98
C HIS A 68 20.21 7.82 10.90
N ASP A 69 20.31 7.44 12.19
CA ASP A 69 21.10 8.13 13.21
C ASP A 69 22.13 7.15 13.79
N ASP A 70 23.37 7.29 13.34
CA ASP A 70 24.50 6.46 13.77
C ASP A 70 25.09 6.86 15.15
N GLY A 71 24.46 7.86 15.80
CA GLY A 71 24.93 8.40 17.07
C GLY A 71 26.14 9.34 16.96
N SER A 72 26.60 9.66 15.74
CA SER A 72 27.74 10.59 15.52
C SER A 72 27.37 12.05 15.76
N GLY A 73 26.09 12.37 15.98
CA GLY A 73 25.57 13.74 16.12
C GLY A 73 25.46 14.50 14.81
N LYS A 74 25.52 13.81 13.66
CA LYS A 74 25.37 14.40 12.32
C LYS A 74 23.95 14.26 11.75
N ALA A 75 23.11 13.43 12.38
CA ALA A 75 21.74 13.22 11.93
C ALA A 75 20.94 14.54 12.00
N LEU A 76 20.20 14.84 10.94
CA LEU A 76 19.35 16.04 10.87
C LEU A 76 18.31 16.04 12.01
N THR A 77 18.10 17.18 12.64
CA THR A 77 17.12 17.36 13.73
C THR A 77 16.59 18.79 13.74
N GLY A 78 15.54 19.06 14.52
CA GLY A 78 14.98 20.41 14.65
C GLY A 78 14.54 21.01 13.31
N ASP A 79 14.79 22.31 13.15
CA ASP A 79 14.38 23.08 11.96
C ASP A 79 15.07 22.59 10.67
N GLU A 80 16.30 22.08 10.76
CA GLU A 80 17.02 21.54 9.61
C GLU A 80 16.32 20.28 9.06
N LEU A 81 15.90 19.37 9.95
CA LEU A 81 15.17 18.18 9.56
C LEU A 81 13.80 18.54 8.96
N LEU A 82 13.06 19.46 9.58
CA LEU A 82 11.77 19.91 9.05
C LEU A 82 11.94 20.57 7.68
N SER A 83 12.96 21.41 7.51
CA SER A 83 13.25 22.03 6.22
C SER A 83 13.59 21.00 5.15
N PHE A 84 14.43 20.02 5.48
CA PHE A 84 14.77 18.93 4.55
C PHE A 84 13.51 18.15 4.14
N VAL A 85 12.70 17.69 5.10
CA VAL A 85 11.51 16.89 4.81
C VAL A 85 10.50 17.67 3.98
N ASN A 86 10.21 18.93 4.33
CA ASN A 86 9.18 19.72 3.66
C ASN A 86 9.62 20.28 2.30
N ASN A 87 10.89 20.69 2.17
CA ASN A 87 11.35 21.46 1.01
C ASN A 87 12.26 20.66 0.07
N THR A 88 12.75 19.49 0.50
CA THR A 88 13.56 18.61 -0.36
C THR A 88 12.87 17.26 -0.53
N LEU A 89 12.74 16.46 0.51
CA LEU A 89 12.23 15.10 0.42
C LEU A 89 10.84 15.02 -0.27
N PHE A 90 9.84 15.72 0.25
CA PHE A 90 8.48 15.67 -0.32
C PHE A 90 8.42 16.32 -1.71
N VAL A 91 9.23 17.35 -1.97
CA VAL A 91 9.28 18.00 -3.28
C VAL A 91 9.88 17.04 -4.32
N GLU A 92 11.02 16.44 -4.03
CA GLU A 92 11.69 15.50 -4.94
C GLU A 92 10.83 14.27 -5.21
N LEU A 93 10.27 13.63 -4.16
CA LEU A 93 9.45 12.43 -4.34
C LEU A 93 8.15 12.69 -5.12
N LYS A 94 7.53 13.85 -4.94
CA LYS A 94 6.34 14.26 -5.71
C LYS A 94 6.66 14.58 -7.18
N ASN A 95 7.87 15.01 -7.48
CA ASN A 95 8.31 15.42 -8.81
C ASN A 95 9.08 14.33 -9.57
N ILE A 96 9.20 13.11 -9.02
CA ILE A 96 9.81 11.97 -9.73
C ILE A 96 9.15 11.83 -11.11
N GLU A 97 9.97 11.76 -12.16
CA GLU A 97 9.49 11.53 -13.51
C GLU A 97 9.25 10.03 -13.74
N VAL A 98 8.01 9.67 -14.07
CA VAL A 98 7.62 8.31 -14.42
C VAL A 98 7.22 8.26 -15.88
N THR A 99 7.82 7.33 -16.63
CA THR A 99 7.54 7.09 -18.04
C THR A 99 6.86 5.72 -18.23
N PRO A 100 6.27 5.42 -19.40
CA PRO A 100 5.72 4.10 -19.66
C PRO A 100 6.72 2.94 -19.54
N THR A 101 8.03 3.23 -19.56
CA THR A 101 9.10 2.24 -19.41
C THR A 101 9.63 2.12 -17.98
N THR A 102 9.20 2.99 -17.08
CA THR A 102 9.60 2.92 -15.65
C THR A 102 9.04 1.66 -15.03
N PRO A 103 9.86 0.80 -14.39
CA PRO A 103 9.38 -0.39 -13.71
C PRO A 103 8.33 -0.04 -12.64
N ILE A 104 7.30 -0.88 -12.51
CA ILE A 104 6.20 -0.65 -11.55
C ILE A 104 6.75 -0.50 -10.14
N ARG A 105 7.73 -1.34 -9.74
CA ARG A 105 8.40 -1.25 -8.43
C ARG A 105 9.00 0.12 -8.13
N GLN A 106 9.33 0.90 -9.14
CA GLN A 106 9.83 2.28 -9.01
C GLN A 106 8.70 3.31 -9.13
N ALA A 107 7.78 3.11 -10.06
CA ALA A 107 6.66 4.04 -10.29
C ALA A 107 5.77 4.22 -9.05
N ILE A 108 5.66 3.19 -8.20
CA ILE A 108 4.87 3.25 -6.94
C ILE A 108 5.36 4.34 -5.99
N VAL A 109 6.64 4.73 -6.01
CA VAL A 109 7.17 5.80 -5.15
C VAL A 109 6.47 7.12 -5.45
N LYS A 110 6.46 7.52 -6.73
CA LYS A 110 5.76 8.73 -7.16
C LYS A 110 4.30 8.70 -6.77
N THR A 111 3.60 7.64 -7.14
CA THR A 111 2.18 7.49 -6.86
C THR A 111 1.89 7.53 -5.37
N THR A 112 2.75 6.93 -4.54
CA THR A 112 2.63 6.95 -3.08
C THR A 112 2.76 8.35 -2.50
N PHE A 113 3.62 9.21 -3.08
CA PHE A 113 3.85 10.55 -2.54
C PHE A 113 2.99 11.64 -3.17
N GLU A 114 2.28 11.40 -4.26
CA GLU A 114 1.54 12.42 -5.01
C GLU A 114 0.63 13.28 -4.11
N ASP A 115 -0.17 12.65 -3.24
CA ASP A 115 -1.07 13.32 -2.30
C ASP A 115 -0.65 13.15 -0.82
N ALA A 116 0.52 12.56 -0.55
CA ALA A 116 1.01 12.39 0.82
C ALA A 116 1.29 13.73 1.49
N ASN A 117 1.07 13.79 2.81
CA ASN A 117 1.24 14.99 3.60
C ASN A 117 2.17 14.76 4.80
N GLN A 118 2.99 15.76 5.10
CA GLN A 118 3.77 15.85 6.31
C GLN A 118 3.07 16.82 7.28
N TYR A 119 2.70 16.34 8.46
CA TYR A 119 1.90 17.10 9.43
C TYR A 119 2.73 17.66 10.60
N MET A 120 3.82 16.98 11.00
CA MET A 120 4.61 17.38 12.17
C MET A 120 5.28 18.72 11.99
N LYS A 121 5.29 19.53 13.07
CA LYS A 121 5.89 20.87 13.12
C LYS A 121 7.07 20.97 14.06
N ASP A 122 7.37 19.93 14.81
CA ASP A 122 8.52 19.85 15.71
C ASP A 122 9.54 18.84 15.17
N GLY A 123 10.69 19.35 14.67
CA GLY A 123 11.71 18.52 14.07
C GLY A 123 12.48 17.66 15.08
N VAL A 124 12.47 18.01 16.37
CA VAL A 124 13.03 17.16 17.43
C VAL A 124 12.13 15.96 17.66
N GLN A 125 10.81 16.16 17.72
CA GLN A 125 9.85 15.06 17.83
C GLN A 125 9.84 14.20 16.56
N LEU A 126 9.96 14.81 15.37
CA LEU A 126 10.09 14.10 14.12
C LEU A 126 11.33 13.18 14.15
N ARG A 127 12.51 13.68 14.59
CA ARG A 127 13.70 12.85 14.77
C ARG A 127 13.47 11.68 15.73
N GLN A 128 12.77 11.90 16.83
CA GLN A 128 12.45 10.83 17.78
C GLN A 128 11.57 9.74 17.14
N VAL A 129 10.61 10.12 16.30
CA VAL A 129 9.78 9.16 15.55
C VAL A 129 10.62 8.38 14.55
N LEU A 130 11.46 9.07 13.77
CA LEU A 130 12.36 8.44 12.79
C LEU A 130 13.29 7.43 13.46
N ASN A 131 13.89 7.77 14.61
CA ASN A 131 14.77 6.85 15.34
C ASN A 131 14.02 5.59 15.84
N VAL A 132 12.73 5.71 16.17
CA VAL A 132 11.91 4.54 16.54
C VAL A 132 11.62 3.66 15.34
N ILE A 133 11.32 4.25 14.17
CA ILE A 133 11.02 3.52 12.93
C ILE A 133 12.32 2.90 12.37
N ASP A 134 13.42 3.63 12.38
CA ASP A 134 14.70 3.15 11.86
C ASP A 134 15.25 1.97 12.66
N GLY A 135 14.94 1.89 13.95
CA GLY A 135 15.26 0.76 14.79
C GLY A 135 14.46 -0.53 14.50
N LEU A 136 13.56 -0.55 13.51
CA LEU A 136 12.91 -1.76 13.02
C LEU A 136 13.88 -2.50 12.09
N ASN A 137 14.14 -3.76 12.37
CA ASN A 137 14.89 -4.63 11.48
C ASN A 137 13.91 -5.37 10.56
N LEU A 138 13.86 -5.02 9.30
CA LEU A 138 12.94 -5.60 8.31
C LEU A 138 13.64 -6.68 7.46
N GLY A 139 14.95 -6.84 7.57
CA GLY A 139 15.75 -7.83 6.85
C GLY A 139 15.69 -9.25 7.45
N ASP A 140 15.16 -9.41 8.67
CA ASP A 140 14.95 -10.72 9.29
C ASP A 140 13.52 -11.21 9.01
N TYR A 141 13.38 -12.45 8.53
CA TYR A 141 12.08 -13.06 8.19
C TYR A 141 11.10 -13.05 9.39
N GLU A 142 11.58 -13.34 10.61
CA GLU A 142 10.74 -13.31 11.81
C GLU A 142 10.32 -11.87 12.17
N GLU A 143 11.20 -10.89 11.98
CA GLU A 143 10.91 -9.47 12.25
C GLU A 143 10.07 -8.85 11.14
N SER A 144 10.19 -9.28 9.88
CA SER A 144 9.31 -8.90 8.77
C SER A 144 7.87 -9.40 8.98
N HIS A 145 7.69 -10.62 9.46
CA HIS A 145 6.39 -11.12 9.91
C HIS A 145 5.83 -10.33 11.10
N ALA A 146 6.67 -10.04 12.09
CA ALA A 146 6.29 -9.20 13.22
C ALA A 146 5.89 -7.79 12.77
N PHE A 147 6.52 -7.26 11.71
CA PHE A 147 6.14 -5.98 11.12
C PHE A 147 4.79 -6.04 10.41
N GLY A 148 4.47 -7.13 9.73
CA GLY A 148 3.11 -7.38 9.20
C GLY A 148 2.04 -7.27 10.30
N GLU A 149 2.31 -7.77 11.50
CA GLU A 149 1.40 -7.61 12.66
C GLU A 149 1.34 -6.16 13.18
N ILE A 150 2.46 -5.39 13.14
CA ILE A 150 2.45 -3.94 13.44
C ILE A 150 1.50 -3.24 12.49
N TYR A 151 1.68 -3.55 11.23
CA TYR A 151 0.89 -2.96 10.17
C TYR A 151 -0.61 -3.27 10.35
N GLU A 152 -0.95 -4.52 10.63
CA GLU A 152 -2.33 -4.92 10.98
C GLU A 152 -2.87 -4.19 12.22
N THR A 153 -2.03 -3.95 13.22
CA THR A 153 -2.43 -3.17 14.40
C THR A 153 -2.73 -1.73 14.04
N ILE A 154 -1.92 -1.11 13.17
CA ILE A 154 -2.18 0.23 12.62
C ILE A 154 -3.51 0.25 11.88
N LEU A 155 -3.77 -0.73 11.01
CA LEU A 155 -5.01 -0.85 10.26
C LEU A 155 -6.25 -1.01 11.17
N LYS A 156 -6.15 -1.82 12.23
CA LYS A 156 -7.23 -1.99 13.22
C LYS A 156 -7.50 -0.70 14.01
N GLU A 157 -6.46 0.05 14.34
CA GLU A 157 -6.61 1.32 15.04
C GLU A 157 -7.25 2.40 14.16
N MET A 158 -6.98 2.40 12.86
CA MET A 158 -7.68 3.25 11.88
C MET A 158 -9.18 2.99 11.87
N GLN A 159 -9.59 1.74 11.90
CA GLN A 159 -11.00 1.35 11.97
C GLN A 159 -11.68 1.92 13.22
N SER A 160 -11.02 1.85 14.38
CA SER A 160 -11.57 2.35 15.66
C SER A 160 -11.60 3.87 15.74
N ALA A 161 -10.78 4.59 15.01
CA ALA A 161 -10.71 6.06 15.00
C ALA A 161 -11.87 6.72 14.23
N GLY A 162 -12.75 5.94 13.59
CA GLY A 162 -13.98 6.46 12.97
C GLY A 162 -13.75 7.39 11.78
N SER A 163 -12.59 7.35 11.14
CA SER A 163 -12.32 8.20 10.00
C SER A 163 -13.07 7.71 8.76
N SER A 164 -14.19 8.39 8.51
CA SER A 164 -14.83 8.53 7.19
C SER A 164 -15.25 7.25 6.46
N GLY A 165 -16.18 6.44 7.01
CA GLY A 165 -16.96 5.52 6.18
C GLY A 165 -16.20 4.45 5.38
N GLU A 166 -14.92 4.28 5.62
CA GLU A 166 -14.09 3.25 5.03
C GLU A 166 -14.22 1.98 5.87
N PHE A 167 -14.94 1.02 5.34
CA PHE A 167 -15.10 -0.28 6.00
C PHE A 167 -13.84 -1.13 5.74
N TYR A 168 -12.98 -1.21 6.74
CA TYR A 168 -11.94 -2.24 6.78
C TYR A 168 -12.61 -3.61 6.91
N THR A 169 -12.34 -4.50 5.99
CA THR A 169 -12.85 -5.87 6.06
C THR A 169 -12.06 -6.63 7.12
N PRO A 170 -12.72 -7.19 8.16
CA PRO A 170 -12.02 -7.94 9.21
C PRO A 170 -11.15 -9.05 8.64
N ARG A 171 -9.93 -9.20 9.15
CA ARG A 171 -8.95 -10.18 8.66
C ARG A 171 -9.52 -11.61 8.65
N ALA A 172 -10.20 -12.00 9.73
CA ALA A 172 -10.85 -13.33 9.81
C ALA A 172 -11.84 -13.60 8.66
N LEU A 173 -12.49 -12.54 8.13
CA LEU A 173 -13.40 -12.69 7.00
C LEU A 173 -12.63 -12.81 5.68
N THR A 174 -11.57 -12.01 5.47
CA THR A 174 -10.78 -12.11 4.24
C THR A 174 -10.03 -13.43 4.15
N GLU A 175 -9.49 -13.93 5.27
CA GLU A 175 -8.86 -15.24 5.38
C GLU A 175 -9.86 -16.37 5.10
N PHE A 176 -11.02 -16.32 5.73
CA PHE A 176 -12.09 -17.30 5.51
C PHE A 176 -12.53 -17.37 4.04
N MET A 177 -12.70 -16.21 3.40
CA MET A 177 -13.08 -16.17 1.98
C MET A 177 -11.96 -16.68 1.08
N ALA A 178 -10.70 -16.35 1.36
CA ALA A 178 -9.56 -16.87 0.62
C ALA A 178 -9.43 -18.40 0.77
N GLU A 179 -9.62 -18.94 1.99
CA GLU A 179 -9.60 -20.39 2.25
C GLU A 179 -10.69 -21.12 1.47
N ILE A 180 -11.96 -20.62 1.48
CA ILE A 180 -13.07 -21.22 0.73
C ILE A 180 -12.82 -21.20 -0.76
N VAL A 181 -12.31 -20.10 -1.30
CA VAL A 181 -11.99 -19.95 -2.72
C VAL A 181 -10.87 -20.91 -3.11
N ASN A 182 -9.97 -21.24 -2.18
CA ASN A 182 -8.90 -22.22 -2.36
C ASN A 182 -8.00 -21.93 -3.58
N PRO A 183 -7.22 -20.83 -3.56
CA PRO A 183 -6.38 -20.40 -4.68
C PRO A 183 -5.50 -21.50 -5.25
N GLN A 184 -5.30 -21.52 -6.57
CA GLN A 184 -4.39 -22.44 -7.24
C GLN A 184 -3.26 -21.67 -7.94
N ILE A 185 -2.06 -22.29 -8.02
CA ILE A 185 -0.94 -21.73 -8.79
C ILE A 185 -1.39 -21.53 -10.25
N GLY A 186 -1.09 -20.34 -10.81
CA GLY A 186 -1.50 -19.95 -12.15
C GLY A 186 -2.86 -19.21 -12.22
N GLU A 187 -3.65 -19.21 -11.15
CA GLU A 187 -4.87 -18.37 -11.09
C GLU A 187 -4.50 -16.91 -10.78
N LYS A 188 -5.26 -16.00 -11.36
CA LYS A 188 -5.16 -14.55 -11.12
C LYS A 188 -6.38 -14.02 -10.39
N MET A 189 -6.15 -13.33 -9.30
CA MET A 189 -7.17 -12.70 -8.45
C MET A 189 -7.15 -11.18 -8.65
N ALA A 190 -8.34 -10.56 -8.61
CA ALA A 190 -8.46 -9.11 -8.57
C ALA A 190 -9.30 -8.63 -7.37
N ASP A 191 -8.91 -7.44 -6.87
CA ASP A 191 -9.71 -6.62 -5.96
C ASP A 191 -9.79 -5.19 -6.52
N PHE A 192 -10.98 -4.77 -6.96
CA PHE A 192 -11.19 -3.49 -7.62
C PHE A 192 -11.47 -2.32 -6.65
N ALA A 193 -11.47 -2.58 -5.35
CA ALA A 193 -11.55 -1.58 -4.28
C ALA A 193 -10.73 -2.10 -3.09
N CYS A 194 -9.43 -2.31 -3.32
CA CYS A 194 -8.61 -3.17 -2.47
C CYS A 194 -8.31 -2.57 -1.08
N GLY A 195 -8.58 -1.29 -0.86
CA GLY A 195 -8.32 -0.65 0.40
C GLY A 195 -6.87 -0.84 0.83
N THR A 196 -6.66 -1.45 1.98
CA THR A 196 -5.34 -1.77 2.53
C THR A 196 -4.78 -3.13 2.07
N GLY A 197 -5.43 -3.79 1.10
CA GLY A 197 -4.98 -5.05 0.52
C GLY A 197 -5.38 -6.31 1.29
N GLY A 198 -6.42 -6.23 2.13
CA GLY A 198 -6.84 -7.34 2.99
C GLY A 198 -7.13 -8.65 2.26
N PHE A 199 -7.91 -8.60 1.20
CA PHE A 199 -8.19 -9.79 0.37
C PHE A 199 -6.96 -10.26 -0.39
N ILE A 200 -6.16 -9.33 -0.90
CA ILE A 200 -4.93 -9.63 -1.64
C ILE A 200 -3.94 -10.40 -0.76
N THR A 201 -3.68 -9.92 0.45
CA THR A 201 -2.75 -10.59 1.37
C THR A 201 -3.28 -11.93 1.88
N SER A 202 -4.60 -12.05 2.11
CA SER A 202 -5.22 -13.33 2.47
C SER A 202 -5.13 -14.36 1.32
N TRP A 203 -5.36 -13.92 0.06
CA TRP A 203 -5.11 -14.74 -1.12
C TRP A 203 -3.67 -15.23 -1.20
N LEU A 204 -2.71 -14.31 -1.05
CA LEU A 204 -1.28 -14.63 -1.07
C LEU A 204 -0.89 -15.61 0.03
N GLY A 205 -1.40 -15.44 1.25
CA GLY A 205 -1.16 -16.37 2.35
C GLY A 205 -1.66 -17.80 2.09
N GLU A 206 -2.82 -17.96 1.43
CA GLU A 206 -3.32 -19.27 1.05
C GLU A 206 -2.54 -19.87 -0.15
N LEU A 207 -2.16 -19.02 -1.11
CA LEU A 207 -1.41 -19.47 -2.30
C LEU A 207 0.03 -19.87 -1.95
N ASP A 208 0.68 -19.17 -0.99
CA ASP A 208 2.05 -19.47 -0.55
C ASP A 208 2.19 -20.91 -0.04
N LYS A 209 1.17 -21.44 0.63
CA LYS A 209 1.14 -22.85 1.08
C LYS A 209 1.30 -23.87 -0.06
N LYS A 210 1.10 -23.44 -1.31
CA LYS A 210 1.15 -24.28 -2.51
C LYS A 210 2.40 -24.07 -3.36
N VAL A 211 3.18 -23.03 -3.07
CA VAL A 211 4.44 -22.72 -3.77
C VAL A 211 5.49 -23.78 -3.42
N LYS A 212 6.03 -24.46 -4.44
CA LYS A 212 7.04 -25.52 -4.27
C LYS A 212 8.27 -25.33 -5.14
N THR A 213 8.14 -24.58 -6.23
CA THR A 213 9.19 -24.38 -7.23
C THR A 213 9.42 -22.88 -7.50
N ALA A 214 10.53 -22.56 -8.16
CA ALA A 214 10.79 -21.19 -8.60
C ALA A 214 9.75 -20.70 -9.62
N GLU A 215 9.20 -21.60 -10.46
CA GLU A 215 8.13 -21.24 -11.39
C GLU A 215 6.82 -20.94 -10.64
N ASP A 216 6.47 -21.74 -9.61
CA ASP A 216 5.32 -21.43 -8.75
C ASP A 216 5.49 -20.06 -8.08
N ARG A 217 6.72 -19.70 -7.64
CA ARG A 217 7.02 -18.39 -7.04
C ARG A 217 6.82 -17.26 -8.04
N LYS A 218 7.17 -17.46 -9.29
CA LYS A 218 6.93 -16.47 -10.34
C LYS A 218 5.43 -16.26 -10.60
N GLU A 219 4.65 -17.36 -10.68
CA GLU A 219 3.19 -17.28 -10.80
C GLU A 219 2.56 -16.61 -9.58
N TYR A 220 3.04 -16.93 -8.36
CA TYR A 220 2.62 -16.29 -7.12
C TYR A 220 2.81 -14.77 -7.16
N ASN A 221 3.98 -14.28 -7.58
CA ASN A 221 4.30 -12.85 -7.65
C ASN A 221 3.42 -12.08 -8.64
N GLN A 222 2.79 -12.76 -9.59
CA GLN A 222 1.92 -12.19 -10.63
C GLN A 222 0.44 -12.53 -10.43
N SER A 223 0.08 -13.18 -9.32
CA SER A 223 -1.26 -13.71 -9.09
C SER A 223 -2.29 -12.69 -8.66
N VAL A 224 -1.87 -11.48 -8.27
CA VAL A 224 -2.76 -10.47 -7.68
C VAL A 224 -2.81 -9.19 -8.50
N PHE A 225 -3.97 -8.55 -8.50
CA PHE A 225 -4.23 -7.26 -9.12
C PHE A 225 -5.12 -6.44 -8.20
N GLY A 226 -4.82 -5.17 -8.00
CA GLY A 226 -5.59 -4.27 -7.17
C GLY A 226 -5.83 -2.91 -7.80
N ILE A 227 -6.95 -2.28 -7.46
CA ILE A 227 -7.19 -0.86 -7.72
C ILE A 227 -7.72 -0.24 -6.43
N GLU A 228 -7.17 0.91 -6.05
CA GLU A 228 -7.62 1.70 -4.92
C GLU A 228 -7.71 3.18 -5.32
N LYS A 229 -8.87 3.78 -5.06
CA LYS A 229 -9.17 5.17 -5.44
C LYS A 229 -8.55 6.18 -4.50
N LYS A 230 -8.34 5.82 -3.23
CA LYS A 230 -7.84 6.72 -2.20
C LYS A 230 -6.36 6.51 -1.98
N GLN A 231 -5.62 7.61 -1.98
CA GLN A 231 -4.17 7.64 -1.85
C GLN A 231 -3.66 6.93 -0.60
N PHE A 232 -4.24 7.20 0.55
CA PHE A 232 -3.74 6.67 1.80
C PHE A 232 -3.93 5.13 1.93
N PRO A 233 -5.11 4.53 1.67
CA PRO A 233 -5.24 3.07 1.59
C PRO A 233 -4.36 2.44 0.51
N TYR A 234 -4.17 3.10 -0.64
CA TYR A 234 -3.24 2.64 -1.67
C TYR A 234 -1.80 2.51 -1.14
N MET A 235 -1.28 3.55 -0.48
CA MET A 235 0.04 3.53 0.16
C MET A 235 0.16 2.35 1.13
N LEU A 236 -0.87 2.14 1.95
CA LEU A 236 -0.91 1.05 2.90
C LEU A 236 -0.92 -0.33 2.21
N CYS A 237 -1.68 -0.48 1.14
CA CYS A 237 -1.73 -1.72 0.35
C CYS A 237 -0.37 -2.05 -0.27
N VAL A 238 0.25 -1.08 -0.94
CA VAL A 238 1.56 -1.27 -1.59
C VAL A 238 2.63 -1.64 -0.56
N THR A 239 2.68 -0.92 0.59
CA THR A 239 3.62 -1.24 1.68
C THR A 239 3.41 -2.67 2.18
N ASN A 240 2.15 -3.07 2.37
CA ASN A 240 1.80 -4.40 2.82
C ASN A 240 2.27 -5.49 1.83
N LEU A 241 2.12 -5.27 0.53
CA LEU A 241 2.57 -6.20 -0.50
C LEU A 241 4.10 -6.32 -0.57
N LEU A 242 4.82 -5.21 -0.44
CA LEU A 242 6.29 -5.23 -0.35
C LEU A 242 6.76 -6.06 0.85
N LEU A 243 6.07 -5.95 1.98
CA LEU A 243 6.35 -6.75 3.19
C LEU A 243 6.05 -8.25 3.00
N HIS A 244 5.09 -8.59 2.12
CA HIS A 244 4.79 -9.97 1.76
C HIS A 244 5.68 -10.50 0.60
N GLY A 245 6.76 -9.80 0.26
CA GLY A 245 7.72 -10.21 -0.76
C GLY A 245 7.23 -10.03 -2.20
N ILE A 246 6.18 -9.22 -2.42
CA ILE A 246 5.74 -8.85 -3.77
C ILE A 246 6.51 -7.60 -4.20
N ASP A 247 7.63 -7.79 -4.87
CA ASP A 247 8.51 -6.69 -5.31
C ASP A 247 7.93 -5.83 -6.44
N THR A 248 6.94 -6.35 -7.15
CA THR A 248 6.22 -5.62 -8.20
C THR A 248 4.72 -5.65 -7.93
N PRO A 249 4.24 -4.84 -6.96
CA PRO A 249 2.81 -4.81 -6.63
C PRO A 249 1.98 -4.29 -7.80
N LEU A 250 1.14 -5.15 -8.40
CA LEU A 250 0.20 -4.77 -9.47
C LEU A 250 -1.04 -4.12 -8.86
N VAL A 251 -0.83 -3.04 -8.13
CA VAL A 251 -1.88 -2.21 -7.53
C VAL A 251 -1.81 -0.81 -8.11
N TYR A 252 -2.96 -0.29 -8.53
CA TYR A 252 -3.08 1.01 -9.19
C TYR A 252 -3.88 1.97 -8.35
N HIS A 253 -3.39 3.21 -8.22
CA HIS A 253 -4.13 4.31 -7.62
C HIS A 253 -5.04 4.92 -8.69
N ASP A 254 -6.27 4.44 -8.78
CA ASP A 254 -7.23 4.87 -9.80
C ASP A 254 -8.68 4.58 -9.36
N ASN A 255 -9.64 5.12 -10.09
CA ASN A 255 -11.04 4.77 -9.94
C ASN A 255 -11.44 3.64 -10.91
N SER A 256 -11.72 2.47 -10.37
CA SER A 256 -12.08 1.25 -11.12
C SER A 256 -13.26 1.42 -12.09
N LEU A 257 -14.11 2.42 -11.87
CA LEU A 257 -15.32 2.65 -12.64
C LEU A 257 -15.16 3.63 -13.82
N THR A 258 -13.94 4.13 -14.06
CA THR A 258 -13.66 5.13 -15.11
C THR A 258 -13.40 4.56 -16.49
N LYS A 259 -13.08 3.27 -16.59
CA LYS A 259 -12.91 2.59 -17.90
C LYS A 259 -14.24 1.99 -18.36
N ASP A 260 -14.59 2.23 -19.63
CA ASP A 260 -15.78 1.61 -20.24
C ASP A 260 -15.65 0.09 -20.18
N VAL A 261 -16.65 -0.56 -19.56
CA VAL A 261 -16.64 -2.02 -19.32
C VAL A 261 -16.67 -2.82 -20.62
N LEU A 262 -17.15 -2.25 -21.72
CA LEU A 262 -17.15 -2.89 -23.05
C LEU A 262 -15.76 -2.93 -23.69
N ASN A 263 -14.81 -2.17 -23.19
CA ASN A 263 -13.43 -2.14 -23.70
C ASN A 263 -12.51 -3.18 -23.04
N TYR A 264 -13.02 -3.99 -22.09
CA TYR A 264 -12.25 -5.09 -21.52
C TYR A 264 -12.20 -6.29 -22.46
N THR A 265 -11.00 -6.82 -22.63
CA THR A 265 -10.72 -8.00 -23.45
C THR A 265 -10.56 -9.25 -22.56
N ASP A 266 -10.39 -10.42 -23.16
CA ASP A 266 -10.13 -11.66 -22.41
C ASP A 266 -8.81 -11.59 -21.62
N GLY A 267 -7.83 -10.83 -22.08
CA GLY A 267 -6.57 -10.57 -21.37
C GLY A 267 -6.73 -9.73 -20.09
N ASP A 268 -7.84 -9.01 -19.97
CA ASP A 268 -8.15 -8.17 -18.81
C ASP A 268 -8.96 -8.93 -17.73
N LYS A 269 -9.25 -10.23 -17.92
CA LYS A 269 -10.13 -11.01 -17.04
C LYS A 269 -9.34 -11.83 -16.03
N PHE A 270 -9.99 -12.08 -14.89
CA PHE A 270 -9.44 -12.79 -13.74
C PHE A 270 -10.17 -14.10 -13.46
N ASP A 271 -9.49 -15.05 -12.85
CA ASP A 271 -10.06 -16.31 -12.42
C ASP A 271 -10.93 -16.12 -11.18
N VAL A 272 -10.53 -15.20 -10.31
CA VAL A 272 -11.20 -14.91 -9.04
C VAL A 272 -11.30 -13.38 -8.84
N VAL A 273 -12.43 -12.94 -8.27
CA VAL A 273 -12.58 -11.59 -7.72
C VAL A 273 -13.00 -11.71 -6.27
N LEU A 274 -12.16 -11.19 -5.37
CA LEU A 274 -12.47 -11.06 -3.95
C LEU A 274 -12.43 -9.57 -3.60
N MET A 275 -13.53 -9.01 -3.17
CA MET A 275 -13.61 -7.61 -2.82
C MET A 275 -14.78 -7.28 -1.90
N ASN A 276 -14.67 -6.17 -1.20
CA ASN A 276 -15.76 -5.53 -0.47
C ASN A 276 -15.99 -4.12 -1.06
N PRO A 277 -16.92 -3.97 -2.02
CA PRO A 277 -17.12 -2.68 -2.69
C PRO A 277 -17.65 -1.61 -1.73
N PRO A 278 -17.37 -0.32 -1.98
CA PRO A 278 -17.89 0.76 -1.16
C PRO A 278 -19.42 0.85 -1.26
N TYR A 279 -20.09 1.04 -0.11
CA TYR A 279 -21.54 1.15 -0.01
C TYR A 279 -22.01 2.61 0.08
N GLY A 280 -23.23 2.88 -0.44
CA GLY A 280 -23.88 4.18 -0.30
C GLY A 280 -23.22 5.33 -1.07
N GLY A 281 -22.32 5.03 -1.97
CA GLY A 281 -21.68 6.01 -2.84
C GLY A 281 -22.51 6.31 -4.09
N ASN A 282 -22.33 7.51 -4.64
CA ASN A 282 -22.98 7.93 -5.89
C ASN A 282 -21.89 8.41 -6.86
N GLU A 283 -21.74 7.74 -7.99
CA GLU A 283 -20.79 8.15 -9.01
C GLU A 283 -21.35 9.24 -9.92
N LYS A 284 -20.47 10.04 -10.51
CA LYS A 284 -20.82 11.09 -11.47
C LYS A 284 -21.44 10.48 -12.73
N SER A 285 -22.22 11.29 -13.46
CA SER A 285 -22.94 10.86 -14.68
C SER A 285 -22.01 10.42 -15.81
N ASP A 286 -20.81 11.01 -15.90
CA ASP A 286 -19.78 10.62 -16.85
C ASP A 286 -19.28 9.19 -16.57
N VAL A 287 -19.00 8.85 -15.31
CA VAL A 287 -18.62 7.49 -14.90
C VAL A 287 -19.72 6.49 -15.22
N LYS A 288 -21.00 6.83 -14.94
CA LYS A 288 -22.13 5.96 -15.26
C LYS A 288 -22.26 5.67 -16.77
N SER A 289 -21.77 6.56 -17.61
CA SER A 289 -21.81 6.38 -19.07
C SER A 289 -20.90 5.25 -19.58
N HIS A 290 -19.92 4.81 -18.78
CA HIS A 290 -19.03 3.69 -19.08
C HIS A 290 -19.67 2.30 -18.89
N PHE A 291 -20.96 2.28 -18.55
CA PHE A 291 -21.73 1.04 -18.34
C PHE A 291 -22.87 0.94 -19.35
N PRO A 292 -23.28 -0.28 -19.76
CA PRO A 292 -24.45 -0.48 -20.62
C PRO A 292 -25.69 0.22 -20.06
N SER A 293 -26.51 0.79 -20.92
CA SER A 293 -27.66 1.63 -20.52
C SER A 293 -28.68 0.95 -19.62
N ASP A 294 -28.83 -0.36 -19.77
CA ASP A 294 -29.72 -1.23 -19.03
C ASP A 294 -29.10 -1.74 -17.69
N MET A 295 -27.79 -1.49 -17.46
CA MET A 295 -27.06 -1.87 -16.26
C MET A 295 -26.56 -0.67 -15.45
N ARG A 296 -26.92 0.55 -15.83
CA ARG A 296 -26.55 1.77 -15.11
C ARG A 296 -27.31 1.89 -13.81
N SER A 297 -26.58 2.15 -12.73
CA SER A 297 -27.15 2.43 -11.41
C SER A 297 -26.64 3.75 -10.84
N SER A 298 -27.36 4.31 -9.90
CA SER A 298 -26.87 5.40 -9.05
C SER A 298 -26.02 4.89 -7.89
N GLU A 299 -26.21 3.66 -7.48
CA GLU A 299 -25.44 3.01 -6.41
C GLU A 299 -24.09 2.53 -6.92
N THR A 300 -23.02 2.94 -6.23
CA THR A 300 -21.65 2.55 -6.59
C THR A 300 -21.45 1.02 -6.51
N ALA A 301 -22.05 0.36 -5.52
CA ALA A 301 -21.93 -1.08 -5.34
C ALA A 301 -22.50 -1.87 -6.53
N ASP A 302 -23.62 -1.41 -7.12
CA ASP A 302 -24.20 -2.05 -8.31
C ASP A 302 -23.25 -1.94 -9.51
N LEU A 303 -22.60 -0.79 -9.70
CA LEU A 303 -21.62 -0.60 -10.77
C LEU A 303 -20.40 -1.52 -10.60
N PHE A 304 -19.96 -1.77 -9.37
CA PHE A 304 -18.92 -2.77 -9.10
C PHE A 304 -19.39 -4.20 -9.45
N MET A 305 -20.65 -4.54 -9.19
CA MET A 305 -21.19 -5.85 -9.61
C MET A 305 -21.16 -6.00 -11.15
N VAL A 306 -21.51 -4.96 -11.88
CA VAL A 306 -21.40 -4.97 -13.35
C VAL A 306 -19.93 -5.09 -13.77
N LEU A 307 -19.01 -4.32 -13.16
CA LEU A 307 -17.57 -4.43 -13.44
C LEU A 307 -17.08 -5.87 -13.25
N ILE A 308 -17.43 -6.52 -12.15
CA ILE A 308 -17.05 -7.92 -11.87
C ILE A 308 -17.52 -8.83 -13.00
N MET A 309 -18.77 -8.71 -13.47
CA MET A 309 -19.30 -9.51 -14.56
C MET A 309 -18.47 -9.41 -15.84
N TYR A 310 -17.93 -8.23 -16.16
CA TYR A 310 -17.07 -8.01 -17.33
C TYR A 310 -15.61 -8.42 -17.11
N ARG A 311 -15.15 -8.48 -15.86
CA ARG A 311 -13.76 -8.78 -15.49
C ARG A 311 -13.52 -10.24 -15.07
N LEU A 312 -14.57 -11.04 -14.87
CA LEU A 312 -14.43 -12.47 -14.61
C LEU A 312 -14.29 -13.27 -15.92
N LYS A 313 -13.40 -14.26 -15.90
CA LYS A 313 -13.30 -15.30 -16.93
C LYS A 313 -14.58 -16.16 -16.94
N LYS A 314 -14.80 -16.89 -18.03
CA LYS A 314 -15.82 -17.95 -18.05
C LYS A 314 -15.48 -18.98 -16.96
N ASN A 315 -16.45 -19.29 -16.10
CA ASN A 315 -16.29 -20.12 -14.89
C ASN A 315 -15.41 -19.49 -13.80
N GLY A 316 -15.11 -18.20 -13.86
CA GLY A 316 -14.52 -17.46 -12.76
C GLY A 316 -15.45 -17.38 -11.54
N ARG A 317 -14.90 -17.16 -10.38
CA ARG A 317 -15.59 -17.13 -9.09
C ARG A 317 -15.21 -15.93 -8.24
#